data_509175343a729717b1662f61b2e092f8
#
_entry.id   509175343a729717b1662f61b2e092f8
#
_cell.length_a   1.000
_cell.length_b   1.000
_cell.length_c   1.000
_cell.angle_alpha   90.00
_cell.angle_beta   90.00
_cell.angle_gamma   90.00
#
_symmetry.space_group_name_H-M   'P 1'
#
loop_
_entity.id
_entity.type
_entity.pdbx_description
1 polymer ?
#
loop_
_entity_poly.entity_id
_entity_poly.type
_entity_poly.pdbx_seq_one_letter_code
_entity_poly.pdbx_strand_id
1 'polypeptide(L)'
;MPAGMAGGGFGGGFGGGAAPASLEMDTRGRYVRVEFTQLPNNGTASVREMGVYQARCVAGYYDVSYKYRLRWDDVTYAPGELKAVAYKAGKKIGETVMRTAGPAASIRLTPDRTALAATGEDLSYILVEAVDAQGNPAPLADNLVQFEVQGPGEIAGIDNGDQTSYEPFQDSRHKLFYGKAMLIVRAKEGQPGKIQVTAGAEGLKPGTAALTTAQ
;
A
#
# COMPACT_ATOMS: atom_id res chain seq x y z
N MET A 1 -23.05 -18.41 36.59
CA MET A 1 -24.29 -17.71 36.17
C MET A 1 -23.98 -16.94 34.90
N PRO A 2 -24.63 -17.18 33.79
CA PRO A 2 -24.36 -16.45 32.55
C PRO A 2 -25.16 -15.16 32.56
N ALA A 3 -24.50 -14.04 32.37
CA ALA A 3 -25.12 -12.75 32.18
C ALA A 3 -25.57 -12.56 30.73
N GLY A 4 -26.74 -12.02 30.64
CA GLY A 4 -27.68 -12.04 29.55
C GLY A 4 -27.28 -11.39 28.24
N MET A 5 -27.95 -11.89 27.22
CA MET A 5 -28.15 -11.28 25.92
C MET A 5 -28.80 -9.90 26.08
N ALA A 6 -28.19 -8.86 25.57
CA ALA A 6 -28.89 -7.62 25.26
C ALA A 6 -29.19 -7.62 23.77
N GLY A 7 -30.48 -7.80 23.45
CA GLY A 7 -31.03 -7.77 22.11
C GLY A 7 -30.97 -6.36 21.53
N GLY A 8 -30.60 -6.27 20.25
CA GLY A 8 -30.63 -5.04 19.49
C GLY A 8 -32.06 -4.56 19.26
N GLY A 9 -32.35 -3.34 19.66
CA GLY A 9 -33.59 -2.67 19.35
C GLY A 9 -33.62 -2.17 17.90
N PHE A 10 -34.63 -2.60 17.16
CA PHE A 10 -35.02 -2.01 15.89
C PHE A 10 -35.56 -0.59 16.15
N GLY A 11 -34.84 0.41 15.72
CA GLY A 11 -35.31 1.77 15.63
C GLY A 11 -35.25 2.24 14.18
N GLY A 12 -36.38 2.18 13.47
CA GLY A 12 -36.52 2.78 12.15
C GLY A 12 -36.53 4.30 12.25
N GLY A 13 -35.62 4.96 11.55
CA GLY A 13 -35.61 6.40 11.36
C GLY A 13 -35.02 6.70 9.99
N PHE A 14 -35.84 7.23 9.10
CA PHE A 14 -35.41 7.76 7.81
C PHE A 14 -34.48 8.96 8.03
N GLY A 15 -33.21 8.79 7.77
CA GLY A 15 -32.22 9.84 7.73
C GLY A 15 -30.91 9.18 7.32
N GLY A 16 -30.37 9.52 6.14
CA GLY A 16 -29.16 8.97 5.59
C GLY A 16 -27.93 9.19 6.48
N GLY A 17 -27.80 8.39 7.52
CA GLY A 17 -26.64 8.34 8.39
C GLY A 17 -25.79 7.14 7.98
N ALA A 18 -24.50 7.36 7.77
CA ALA A 18 -23.54 6.29 7.60
C ALA A 18 -23.67 5.27 8.74
N ALA A 19 -23.62 3.98 8.40
CA ALA A 19 -23.61 2.91 9.37
C ALA A 19 -22.42 3.09 10.34
N PRO A 20 -22.54 2.69 11.61
CA PRO A 20 -21.45 2.83 12.57
C PRO A 20 -20.26 1.98 12.15
N ALA A 21 -19.09 2.59 12.07
CA ALA A 21 -17.85 1.86 11.91
C ALA A 21 -17.54 1.11 13.20
N SER A 22 -17.30 -0.19 13.12
CA SER A 22 -16.87 -1.01 14.25
C SER A 22 -15.37 -1.31 14.16
N LEU A 23 -14.68 -1.14 15.27
CA LEU A 23 -13.29 -1.48 15.44
C LEU A 23 -13.19 -2.69 16.36
N GLU A 24 -12.73 -3.83 15.83
CA GLU A 24 -12.45 -5.00 16.65
C GLU A 24 -10.94 -5.06 16.95
N MET A 25 -10.60 -5.09 18.23
CA MET A 25 -9.20 -5.17 18.69
C MET A 25 -9.04 -6.37 19.63
N ASP A 26 -8.18 -7.33 19.26
CA ASP A 26 -7.72 -8.37 20.16
C ASP A 26 -6.41 -7.95 20.86
N THR A 27 -6.45 -6.83 21.57
CA THR A 27 -5.33 -6.38 22.38
C THR A 27 -5.81 -5.84 23.73
N ARG A 28 -5.04 -6.11 24.78
CA ARG A 28 -5.26 -5.51 26.08
C ARG A 28 -4.68 -4.09 26.09
N GLY A 29 -5.42 -3.14 25.58
CA GLY A 29 -5.11 -1.73 25.64
C GLY A 29 -6.10 -0.99 26.52
N ARG A 30 -5.65 0.03 27.26
CA ARG A 30 -6.54 0.88 28.07
C ARG A 30 -7.15 2.02 27.29
N TYR A 31 -6.59 2.39 26.14
CA TYR A 31 -7.02 3.57 25.38
C TYR A 31 -6.87 3.32 23.89
N VAL A 32 -7.90 3.72 23.16
CA VAL A 32 -7.90 3.84 21.70
C VAL A 32 -8.01 5.32 21.38
N ARG A 33 -7.12 5.86 20.56
CA ARG A 33 -7.20 7.22 20.05
C ARG A 33 -7.32 7.16 18.53
N VAL A 34 -8.42 7.70 18.03
CA VAL A 34 -8.62 7.96 16.60
C VAL A 34 -8.40 9.45 16.38
N GLU A 35 -7.50 9.79 15.47
CA GLU A 35 -7.15 11.17 15.17
C GLU A 35 -7.46 11.46 13.70
N PHE A 36 -8.38 12.40 13.46
CA PHE A 36 -8.68 12.92 12.14
C PHE A 36 -7.82 14.17 11.95
N THR A 37 -6.84 14.10 11.04
CA THR A 37 -5.88 15.20 10.87
C THR A 37 -6.32 16.22 9.83
N GLN A 38 -7.36 15.90 9.04
CA GLN A 38 -7.95 16.84 8.10
C GLN A 38 -9.44 16.53 7.91
N LEU A 39 -10.28 17.54 8.11
CA LEU A 39 -11.72 17.44 7.90
C LEU A 39 -12.09 17.93 6.49
N PRO A 40 -13.18 17.39 5.88
CA PRO A 40 -13.71 17.93 4.63
C PRO A 40 -14.09 19.40 4.79
N ASN A 41 -14.18 20.12 3.66
CA ASN A 41 -14.36 21.59 3.59
C ASN A 41 -15.55 22.18 4.37
N ASN A 42 -16.46 21.36 4.88
CA ASN A 42 -17.56 21.74 5.76
C ASN A 42 -17.30 21.46 7.25
N GLY A 43 -16.11 21.04 7.60
CA GLY A 43 -15.59 21.19 8.96
C GLY A 43 -16.15 20.28 10.04
N THR A 44 -16.97 19.26 9.72
CA THR A 44 -17.57 18.46 10.80
C THR A 44 -17.32 16.96 10.59
N ALA A 45 -16.43 16.37 11.41
CA ALA A 45 -16.47 14.95 11.69
C ALA A 45 -17.26 14.75 12.99
N SER A 46 -18.36 14.02 12.96
CA SER A 46 -19.09 13.67 14.17
C SER A 46 -18.88 12.20 14.50
N VAL A 47 -18.27 11.92 15.64
CA VAL A 47 -18.29 10.60 16.25
C VAL A 47 -19.48 10.59 17.20
N ARG A 48 -20.55 9.86 16.85
CA ARG A 48 -21.76 9.83 17.69
C ARG A 48 -21.61 8.90 18.89
N GLU A 49 -20.89 7.79 18.72
CA GLU A 49 -20.66 6.84 19.80
C GLU A 49 -19.39 6.04 19.49
N MET A 50 -18.56 5.82 20.50
CA MET A 50 -17.42 4.92 20.42
C MET A 50 -17.55 3.89 21.54
N GLY A 51 -17.91 2.67 21.18
CA GLY A 51 -18.01 1.55 22.11
C GLY A 51 -16.83 0.60 21.94
N VAL A 52 -16.21 0.18 23.05
CA VAL A 52 -15.22 -0.90 23.04
C VAL A 52 -15.90 -2.17 23.52
N TYR A 53 -16.06 -3.13 22.62
CA TYR A 53 -16.74 -4.39 22.91
C TYR A 53 -15.74 -5.53 22.93
N GLN A 54 -15.89 -6.49 23.86
CA GLN A 54 -15.17 -7.74 23.81
C GLN A 54 -15.91 -8.70 22.89
N ALA A 55 -15.40 -8.88 21.66
CA ALA A 55 -15.93 -9.87 20.75
C ALA A 55 -15.60 -11.28 21.26
N ARG A 56 -16.60 -12.13 21.39
CA ARG A 56 -16.40 -13.57 21.58
C ARG A 56 -16.09 -14.17 20.21
N CYS A 57 -14.86 -14.58 20.02
CA CYS A 57 -14.48 -15.33 18.83
C CYS A 57 -15.27 -16.64 18.75
N VAL A 58 -16.16 -16.74 17.77
CA VAL A 58 -16.70 -18.03 17.34
C VAL A 58 -15.75 -18.51 16.24
N ALA A 59 -15.04 -19.62 16.48
CA ALA A 59 -14.07 -20.16 15.55
C ALA A 59 -14.70 -20.43 14.19
N GLY A 60 -14.35 -19.64 13.19
CA GLY A 60 -14.83 -19.72 11.83
C GLY A 60 -13.88 -19.03 10.85
N TYR A 61 -14.12 -19.24 9.56
CA TYR A 61 -13.33 -18.67 8.48
C TYR A 61 -13.13 -17.15 8.57
N TYR A 62 -14.07 -16.42 9.16
CA TYR A 62 -14.01 -14.97 9.38
C TYR A 62 -13.06 -14.55 10.50
N ASP A 63 -12.78 -15.40 11.49
CA ASP A 63 -11.91 -15.08 12.63
C ASP A 63 -10.48 -14.73 12.24
N VAL A 64 -9.93 -15.44 11.25
CA VAL A 64 -8.54 -15.22 10.81
C VAL A 64 -8.37 -13.86 10.15
N SER A 65 -9.40 -13.38 9.44
CA SER A 65 -9.37 -12.09 8.76
C SER A 65 -9.36 -10.90 9.72
N TYR A 66 -9.96 -11.06 10.89
CA TYR A 66 -10.12 -9.99 11.90
C TYR A 66 -9.16 -10.11 13.08
N LYS A 67 -8.68 -11.31 13.39
CA LYS A 67 -7.85 -11.58 14.56
C LYS A 67 -6.56 -10.77 14.64
N TYR A 68 -5.98 -10.43 13.49
CA TYR A 68 -4.70 -9.71 13.40
C TYR A 68 -4.81 -8.39 12.63
N ARG A 69 -6.04 -7.89 12.40
CA ARG A 69 -6.30 -6.68 11.63
C ARG A 69 -7.31 -5.81 12.34
N LEU A 70 -7.07 -4.52 12.26
CA LEU A 70 -8.07 -3.52 12.56
C LEU A 70 -8.74 -3.13 11.24
N ARG A 71 -10.07 -3.10 11.22
CA ARG A 71 -10.85 -2.75 10.03
C ARG A 71 -11.89 -1.71 10.41
N TRP A 72 -11.97 -0.69 9.61
CA TRP A 72 -13.02 0.32 9.65
C TRP A 72 -13.82 0.18 8.36
N ASP A 73 -15.07 -0.18 8.49
CA ASP A 73 -16.01 -0.24 7.38
C ASP A 73 -16.76 1.09 7.25
N ASP A 74 -17.31 1.36 6.08
CA ASP A 74 -18.17 2.51 5.78
C ASP A 74 -17.53 3.89 6.02
N VAL A 75 -16.21 3.98 5.92
CA VAL A 75 -15.51 5.26 5.97
C VAL A 75 -15.68 5.98 4.64
N THR A 76 -16.36 7.13 4.66
CA THR A 76 -16.48 7.97 3.47
C THR A 76 -15.11 8.56 3.13
N TYR A 77 -14.69 8.39 1.87
CA TYR A 77 -13.46 8.98 1.39
C TYR A 77 -13.52 10.51 1.45
N ALA A 78 -12.48 11.11 2.01
CA ALA A 78 -12.20 12.53 1.92
C ALA A 78 -10.71 12.74 1.58
N PRO A 79 -10.37 13.67 0.68
CA PRO A 79 -8.97 13.99 0.42
C PRO A 79 -8.27 14.48 1.69
N GLY A 80 -7.03 14.05 1.90
CA GLY A 80 -6.26 14.48 3.04
C GLY A 80 -5.26 13.43 3.54
N GLU A 81 -5.07 13.40 4.85
CA GLU A 81 -4.17 12.49 5.53
C GLU A 81 -4.97 11.51 6.40
N LEU A 82 -4.75 10.21 6.20
CA LEU A 82 -5.19 9.14 7.07
C LEU A 82 -3.99 8.66 7.90
N LYS A 83 -4.11 8.76 9.23
CA LYS A 83 -3.02 8.45 10.15
C LYS A 83 -3.47 7.40 11.16
N ALA A 84 -2.69 6.31 11.27
CA ALA A 84 -2.84 5.33 12.33
C ALA A 84 -1.67 5.41 13.31
N VAL A 85 -1.96 5.51 14.61
CA VAL A 85 -0.95 5.60 15.67
C VAL A 85 -1.19 4.49 16.67
N ALA A 86 -0.15 3.69 16.93
CA ALA A 86 -0.19 2.61 17.91
C ALA A 86 0.44 3.05 19.24
N TYR A 87 -0.22 2.71 20.34
CA TYR A 87 0.26 2.99 21.70
C TYR A 87 0.30 1.72 22.53
N LYS A 88 1.31 1.60 23.38
CA LYS A 88 1.43 0.56 24.40
C LYS A 88 1.75 1.21 25.75
N ALA A 89 0.95 0.96 26.76
CA ALA A 89 1.08 1.56 28.10
C ALA A 89 1.25 3.10 28.06
N GLY A 90 0.45 3.78 27.22
CA GLY A 90 0.50 5.24 27.05
C GLY A 90 1.67 5.76 26.20
N LYS A 91 2.61 4.90 25.80
CA LYS A 91 3.75 5.27 24.97
C LYS A 91 3.46 4.94 23.51
N LYS A 92 3.72 5.89 22.60
CA LYS A 92 3.64 5.67 21.15
C LYS A 92 4.70 4.64 20.75
N ILE A 93 4.26 3.58 20.04
CA ILE A 93 5.11 2.49 19.56
C ILE A 93 5.19 2.41 18.04
N GLY A 94 4.29 3.06 17.34
CA GLY A 94 4.29 3.09 15.88
C GLY A 94 3.34 4.13 15.32
N GLU A 95 3.59 4.48 14.07
CA GLU A 95 2.74 5.37 13.28
C GLU A 95 2.85 5.00 11.81
N THR A 96 1.73 5.05 11.11
CA THR A 96 1.71 4.99 9.64
C THR A 96 0.77 6.07 9.11
N VAL A 97 1.12 6.61 7.95
CA VAL A 97 0.39 7.72 7.33
C VAL A 97 0.15 7.38 5.87
N MET A 98 -1.07 7.57 5.42
CA MET A 98 -1.43 7.57 3.99
C MET A 98 -1.96 8.94 3.62
N ARG A 99 -1.54 9.45 2.46
CA ARG A 99 -1.98 10.75 1.95
C ARG A 99 -2.69 10.56 0.63
N THR A 100 -3.71 11.36 0.40
CA THR A 100 -4.29 11.50 -0.92
C THR A 100 -3.22 12.04 -1.86
N ALA A 101 -2.93 11.29 -2.92
CA ALA A 101 -1.97 11.71 -3.91
C ALA A 101 -2.56 12.79 -4.83
N GLY A 102 -1.70 13.70 -5.24
CA GLY A 102 -1.93 14.57 -6.39
C GLY A 102 -1.74 13.81 -7.72
N PRO A 103 -1.74 14.53 -8.85
CA PRO A 103 -1.39 13.97 -10.14
C PRO A 103 0.01 13.34 -10.12
N ALA A 104 0.18 12.23 -10.85
CA ALA A 104 1.49 11.62 -11.02
C ALA A 104 2.49 12.63 -11.61
N ALA A 105 3.71 12.70 -11.07
CA ALA A 105 4.75 13.65 -11.45
C ALA A 105 6.08 12.97 -11.77
N SER A 106 6.35 11.81 -11.23
CA SER A 106 7.60 11.07 -11.45
C SER A 106 7.44 9.55 -11.26
N ILE A 107 8.39 8.81 -11.81
CA ILE A 107 8.55 7.37 -11.55
C ILE A 107 9.55 7.20 -10.41
N ARG A 108 9.24 6.33 -9.46
CA ARG A 108 10.13 5.88 -8.39
C ARG A 108 10.48 4.42 -8.58
N LEU A 109 11.75 4.09 -8.49
CA LEU A 109 12.27 2.73 -8.51
C LEU A 109 12.80 2.37 -7.13
N THR A 110 12.31 1.25 -6.58
CA THR A 110 12.72 0.75 -5.26
C THR A 110 13.12 -0.72 -5.40
N PRO A 111 14.43 -1.03 -5.56
CA PRO A 111 14.89 -2.41 -5.58
C PRO A 111 14.79 -3.04 -4.18
N ASP A 112 14.46 -4.33 -4.13
CA ASP A 112 14.48 -5.14 -2.89
C ASP A 112 15.92 -5.34 -2.39
N ARG A 113 16.87 -5.42 -3.32
CA ARG A 113 18.30 -5.51 -3.08
C ARG A 113 19.09 -4.87 -4.21
N THR A 114 20.26 -4.34 -3.87
CA THR A 114 21.13 -3.62 -4.82
C THR A 114 22.41 -4.37 -5.16
N ALA A 115 22.73 -5.45 -4.44
CA ALA A 115 23.87 -6.31 -4.69
C ALA A 115 23.41 -7.68 -5.18
N LEU A 116 23.94 -8.12 -6.31
CA LEU A 116 23.64 -9.38 -6.96
C LEU A 116 24.94 -10.19 -7.18
N ALA A 117 24.82 -11.50 -7.18
CA ALA A 117 25.90 -12.38 -7.62
C ALA A 117 25.89 -12.50 -9.14
N ALA A 118 27.06 -12.48 -9.79
CA ALA A 118 27.20 -12.61 -11.24
C ALA A 118 27.06 -14.09 -11.70
N THR A 119 26.01 -14.77 -11.25
CA THR A 119 25.74 -16.19 -11.52
C THR A 119 24.89 -16.45 -12.75
N GLY A 120 24.28 -15.42 -13.33
CA GLY A 120 23.27 -15.57 -14.38
C GLY A 120 21.88 -15.94 -13.88
N GLU A 121 21.71 -16.17 -12.58
CA GLU A 121 20.44 -16.58 -11.96
C GLU A 121 19.95 -15.58 -10.91
N ASP A 122 20.85 -14.77 -10.34
CA ASP A 122 20.49 -13.85 -9.26
C ASP A 122 19.66 -12.66 -9.77
N LEU A 123 18.62 -12.32 -9.01
CA LEU A 123 17.57 -11.39 -9.39
C LEU A 123 17.44 -10.23 -8.39
N SER A 124 17.10 -9.05 -8.88
CA SER A 124 16.55 -7.95 -8.09
C SER A 124 15.13 -7.65 -8.54
N TYR A 125 14.21 -7.57 -7.59
CA TYR A 125 12.83 -7.19 -7.80
C TYR A 125 12.68 -5.69 -7.51
N ILE A 126 12.42 -4.93 -8.54
CA ILE A 126 12.35 -3.47 -8.45
C ILE A 126 10.89 -3.05 -8.49
N LEU A 127 10.38 -2.54 -7.36
CA LEU A 127 9.06 -1.93 -7.34
C LEU A 127 9.11 -0.62 -8.11
N VAL A 128 8.23 -0.50 -9.10
CA VAL A 128 8.04 0.68 -9.94
C VAL A 128 6.76 1.37 -9.49
N GLU A 129 6.83 2.65 -9.15
CA GLU A 129 5.68 3.41 -8.70
C GLU A 129 5.62 4.76 -9.40
N ALA A 130 4.42 5.15 -9.84
CA ALA A 130 4.14 6.54 -10.14
C ALA A 130 3.88 7.28 -8.82
N VAL A 131 4.53 8.42 -8.63
CA VAL A 131 4.36 9.24 -7.43
C VAL A 131 4.06 10.70 -7.82
N ASP A 132 3.34 11.38 -6.93
CA ASP A 132 3.06 12.81 -7.09
C ASP A 132 4.28 13.69 -6.78
N ALA A 133 4.12 15.01 -6.86
CA ALA A 133 5.20 15.96 -6.57
C ALA A 133 5.71 15.92 -5.13
N GLN A 134 4.95 15.36 -4.19
CA GLN A 134 5.29 15.17 -2.79
C GLN A 134 5.84 13.76 -2.50
N GLY A 135 5.89 12.88 -3.51
CA GLY A 135 6.38 11.51 -3.38
C GLY A 135 5.33 10.51 -2.88
N ASN A 136 4.05 10.90 -2.80
CA ASN A 136 2.98 9.96 -2.47
C ASN A 136 2.66 9.09 -3.69
N PRO A 137 2.43 7.77 -3.51
CA PRO A 137 2.01 6.90 -4.60
C PRO A 137 0.72 7.40 -5.26
N ALA A 138 0.67 7.45 -6.58
CA ALA A 138 -0.47 7.89 -7.38
C ALA A 138 -1.28 6.67 -7.88
N PRO A 139 -2.29 6.21 -7.16
CA PRO A 139 -2.95 4.94 -7.43
C PRO A 139 -3.84 4.93 -8.69
N LEU A 140 -4.07 6.07 -9.30
CA LEU A 140 -4.83 6.19 -10.54
C LEU A 140 -3.94 6.27 -11.79
N ALA A 141 -2.62 6.19 -11.63
CA ALA A 141 -1.69 6.22 -12.74
C ALA A 141 -1.69 4.88 -13.50
N ASP A 142 -1.87 4.94 -14.80
CA ASP A 142 -1.85 3.82 -15.74
C ASP A 142 -0.86 4.05 -16.90
N ASN A 143 0.11 4.96 -16.69
CA ASN A 143 1.10 5.34 -17.70
C ASN A 143 1.84 4.12 -18.24
N LEU A 144 2.11 4.13 -19.54
CA LEU A 144 3.05 3.19 -20.17
C LEU A 144 4.48 3.61 -19.80
N VAL A 145 5.18 2.74 -19.08
CA VAL A 145 6.56 2.94 -18.64
C VAL A 145 7.50 2.23 -19.59
N GLN A 146 8.52 2.92 -20.07
CA GLN A 146 9.65 2.37 -20.82
C GLN A 146 10.81 2.14 -19.88
N PHE A 147 11.40 0.95 -19.92
CA PHE A 147 12.52 0.53 -19.09
C PHE A 147 13.80 0.39 -19.92
N GLU A 148 14.92 0.78 -19.34
CA GLU A 148 16.26 0.59 -19.89
C GLU A 148 17.16 0.03 -18.79
N VAL A 149 17.91 -1.04 -19.12
CA VAL A 149 18.91 -1.66 -18.24
C VAL A 149 20.26 -1.59 -18.95
N GLN A 150 21.20 -0.86 -18.37
CA GLN A 150 22.57 -0.72 -18.86
C GLN A 150 23.54 -1.46 -17.94
N GLY A 151 24.61 -2.04 -18.53
CA GLY A 151 25.62 -2.80 -17.80
C GLY A 151 25.36 -4.31 -17.78
N PRO A 152 25.92 -5.05 -16.81
CA PRO A 152 25.87 -6.51 -16.75
C PRO A 152 24.55 -7.03 -16.17
N GLY A 153 23.44 -6.48 -16.60
CA GLY A 153 22.08 -6.90 -16.26
C GLY A 153 21.17 -6.99 -17.47
N GLU A 154 20.04 -7.63 -17.31
CA GLU A 154 19.00 -7.73 -18.33
C GLU A 154 17.62 -7.76 -17.68
N ILE A 155 16.59 -7.39 -18.43
CA ILE A 155 15.20 -7.52 -18.00
C ILE A 155 14.82 -9.00 -18.04
N ALA A 156 14.57 -9.61 -16.88
CA ALA A 156 14.08 -10.97 -16.77
C ALA A 156 12.55 -11.02 -16.92
N GLY A 157 11.86 -9.98 -16.49
CA GLY A 157 10.42 -9.87 -16.64
C GLY A 157 9.87 -8.54 -16.08
N ILE A 158 8.65 -8.23 -16.51
CA ILE A 158 7.88 -7.11 -15.99
C ILE A 158 6.45 -7.61 -15.80
N ASP A 159 5.83 -7.22 -14.69
CA ASP A 159 4.41 -7.49 -14.42
C ASP A 159 3.81 -6.34 -13.60
N ASN A 160 2.53 -6.09 -13.76
CA ASN A 160 1.80 -5.07 -13.00
C ASN A 160 0.67 -5.65 -12.11
N GLY A 161 0.45 -6.98 -12.15
CA GLY A 161 -0.60 -7.67 -11.43
C GLY A 161 -2.01 -7.53 -12.03
N ASP A 162 -2.16 -6.92 -13.21
CA ASP A 162 -3.43 -6.87 -13.94
C ASP A 162 -3.67 -8.21 -14.66
N GLN A 163 -4.55 -9.03 -14.11
CA GLN A 163 -4.91 -10.33 -14.68
C GLN A 163 -5.64 -10.23 -16.03
N THR A 164 -6.05 -9.04 -16.44
CA THR A 164 -6.72 -8.78 -17.73
C THR A 164 -5.77 -8.24 -18.79
N SER A 165 -4.51 -7.95 -18.43
CA SER A 165 -3.49 -7.47 -19.36
C SER A 165 -3.00 -8.57 -20.28
N TYR A 166 -2.80 -8.22 -21.54
CA TYR A 166 -2.15 -9.06 -22.57
C TYR A 166 -0.73 -8.57 -22.90
N GLU A 167 -0.19 -7.62 -22.13
CA GLU A 167 1.15 -7.11 -22.35
C GLU A 167 2.19 -8.21 -22.08
N PRO A 168 3.24 -8.35 -22.93
CA PRO A 168 4.26 -9.37 -22.71
C PRO A 168 5.07 -9.11 -21.45
N PHE A 169 5.33 -10.16 -20.67
CA PHE A 169 6.20 -10.07 -19.49
C PHE A 169 7.67 -9.79 -19.81
N GLN A 170 8.12 -10.13 -21.02
CA GLN A 170 9.49 -9.95 -21.49
C GLN A 170 9.54 -8.87 -22.57
N ASP A 171 9.22 -7.66 -22.23
CA ASP A 171 9.34 -6.47 -23.07
C ASP A 171 10.19 -5.42 -22.32
N SER A 172 10.50 -4.34 -22.98
CA SER A 172 11.13 -3.15 -22.39
C SER A 172 10.10 -2.10 -21.92
N ARG A 173 8.80 -2.37 -22.03
CA ARG A 173 7.73 -1.45 -21.64
C ARG A 173 6.56 -2.21 -21.05
N HIS A 174 5.88 -1.57 -20.11
CA HIS A 174 4.69 -2.11 -19.48
C HIS A 174 3.86 -0.97 -18.89
N LYS A 175 2.53 -1.09 -18.89
CA LYS A 175 1.65 -0.14 -18.21
C LYS A 175 1.73 -0.33 -16.69
N LEU A 176 1.50 0.77 -15.97
CA LEU A 176 1.23 0.69 -14.55
C LEU A 176 -0.21 0.23 -14.31
N PHE A 177 -0.42 -0.51 -13.24
CA PHE A 177 -1.73 -0.88 -12.72
C PHE A 177 -1.84 -0.40 -11.28
N TYR A 178 -2.86 0.42 -11.00
CA TYR A 178 -2.94 1.16 -9.74
C TYR A 178 -1.65 1.89 -9.35
N GLY A 179 -1.01 2.50 -10.35
CA GLY A 179 0.22 3.26 -10.18
C GLY A 179 1.47 2.44 -9.94
N LYS A 180 1.44 1.12 -10.18
CA LYS A 180 2.54 0.20 -9.85
C LYS A 180 2.83 -0.80 -10.96
N ALA A 181 4.09 -1.24 -10.98
CA ALA A 181 4.55 -2.44 -11.68
C ALA A 181 5.74 -3.04 -10.94
N MET A 182 6.13 -4.25 -11.29
CA MET A 182 7.32 -4.93 -10.82
C MET A 182 8.25 -5.18 -12.01
N LEU A 183 9.45 -4.64 -11.96
CA LEU A 183 10.51 -4.95 -12.90
C LEU A 183 11.48 -5.94 -12.25
N ILE A 184 11.79 -7.03 -12.93
CA ILE A 184 12.75 -8.03 -12.49
C ILE A 184 14.01 -7.91 -13.34
N VAL A 185 15.14 -7.62 -12.70
CA VAL A 185 16.45 -7.53 -13.33
C VAL A 185 17.30 -8.72 -12.92
N ARG A 186 17.87 -9.42 -13.91
CA ARG A 186 18.76 -10.54 -13.74
C ARG A 186 20.21 -10.12 -13.98
N ALA A 187 21.13 -10.56 -13.13
CA ALA A 187 22.55 -10.41 -13.34
C ALA A 187 23.04 -11.33 -14.47
N LYS A 188 23.93 -10.83 -15.33
CA LYS A 188 24.58 -11.66 -16.36
C LYS A 188 25.70 -12.49 -15.75
N GLU A 189 25.81 -13.74 -16.21
CA GLU A 189 26.81 -14.68 -15.73
C GLU A 189 28.24 -14.19 -15.99
N GLY A 190 29.09 -14.30 -14.96
CA GLY A 190 30.51 -13.98 -15.04
C GLY A 190 30.86 -12.51 -15.31
N GLN A 191 29.87 -11.62 -15.21
CA GLN A 191 30.05 -10.19 -15.50
C GLN A 191 29.85 -9.33 -14.26
N PRO A 192 30.88 -9.08 -13.46
CA PRO A 192 30.80 -8.12 -12.34
C PRO A 192 30.75 -6.70 -12.86
N GLY A 193 30.04 -5.80 -12.15
CA GLY A 193 29.99 -4.39 -12.53
C GLY A 193 28.76 -3.67 -11.98
N LYS A 194 28.52 -2.47 -12.50
CA LYS A 194 27.35 -1.65 -12.15
C LYS A 194 26.25 -1.85 -13.18
N ILE A 195 25.03 -2.04 -12.72
CA ILE A 195 23.83 -2.03 -13.53
C ILE A 195 23.08 -0.74 -13.24
N GLN A 196 22.79 0.03 -14.29
CA GLN A 196 21.95 1.20 -14.21
C GLN A 196 20.58 0.87 -14.81
N VAL A 197 19.54 1.06 -14.01
CA VAL A 197 18.14 0.91 -14.43
C VAL A 197 17.51 2.29 -14.54
N THR A 198 16.85 2.54 -15.68
CA THR A 198 16.06 3.75 -15.89
C THR A 198 14.64 3.38 -16.28
N ALA A 199 13.66 4.09 -15.75
CA ALA A 199 12.26 3.94 -16.09
C ALA A 199 11.66 5.32 -16.40
N GLY A 200 11.07 5.48 -17.57
CA GLY A 200 10.47 6.74 -18.04
C GLY A 200 9.06 6.53 -18.55
N ALA A 201 8.22 7.52 -18.37
CA ALA A 201 6.87 7.57 -18.91
C ALA A 201 6.58 8.98 -19.41
N GLU A 202 5.71 9.11 -20.42
CA GLU A 202 5.32 10.39 -20.95
C GLU A 202 4.71 11.31 -19.89
N GLY A 203 5.19 12.54 -19.83
CA GLY A 203 4.74 13.55 -18.87
C GLY A 203 5.26 13.38 -17.45
N LEU A 204 6.05 12.33 -17.15
CA LEU A 204 6.61 12.07 -15.82
C LEU A 204 8.14 12.22 -15.81
N LYS A 205 8.69 12.67 -14.70
CA LYS A 205 10.14 12.62 -14.49
C LYS A 205 10.58 11.15 -14.38
N PRO A 206 11.65 10.74 -15.09
CA PRO A 206 12.13 9.36 -15.04
C PRO A 206 12.69 9.02 -13.65
N GLY A 207 12.54 7.75 -13.28
CA GLY A 207 13.17 7.14 -12.12
C GLY A 207 14.44 6.40 -12.50
N THR A 208 15.39 6.32 -11.57
CA THR A 208 16.63 5.56 -11.75
C THR A 208 16.94 4.71 -10.53
N ALA A 209 17.56 3.55 -10.76
CA ALA A 209 18.10 2.70 -9.69
C ALA A 209 19.47 2.16 -10.12
N ALA A 210 20.36 1.99 -9.17
CA ALA A 210 21.69 1.42 -9.40
C ALA A 210 21.82 0.09 -8.63
N LEU A 211 22.25 -0.95 -9.33
CA LEU A 211 22.59 -2.24 -8.78
C LEU A 211 24.07 -2.53 -9.03
N THR A 212 24.62 -3.49 -8.32
CA THR A 212 25.99 -3.98 -8.54
C THR A 212 26.00 -5.49 -8.63
N THR A 213 26.85 -6.03 -9.49
CA THR A 213 27.12 -7.46 -9.56
C THR A 213 28.54 -7.73 -9.09
N ALA A 214 28.71 -8.81 -8.33
CA ALA A 214 29.99 -9.32 -7.86
C ALA A 214 30.11 -10.82 -8.14
N GLN A 215 31.34 -11.34 -8.18
CA GLN A 215 31.60 -12.79 -8.25
C GLN A 215 31.26 -13.45 -6.93
#